data_41f98bbc9f842ee4c3cdf8e76fd8cd80
#
_entry.id   41f98bbc9f842ee4c3cdf8e76fd8cd80
#
_cell.length_a   1.000
_cell.length_b   1.000
_cell.length_c   1.000
_cell.angle_alpha   90.00
_cell.angle_beta   90.00
_cell.angle_gamma   90.00
#
_symmetry.space_group_name_H-M   'P 1'
#
loop_
_entity.id
_entity.type
_entity.pdbx_description
1 polymer ?
#
loop_
_entity_poly.entity_id
_entity_poly.type
_entity_poly.pdbx_seq_one_letter_code
_entity_poly.pdbx_strand_id
1 'polypeptide(L)'
;MEACGVIVEYNPFHNGHLYHLQQARAQSKAEVVVAVMSGNFLQRGEPAVIDKWKRAEAALANGADLVVELPFEWAVQSADYFAKGAVAILQSLKCTSLCFGTDSAVSIDYQALGRRLVDEKAVIDQLFQEMTQPNLSYPEKMAQLTRHLFPTLPQSENSPNHILGLSYSQENAKYPSPMTLIPITRKSAPYHS
;
A
#
# COMPACT_ATOMS: atom_id res chain seq x y z
N MET A 1 8.74 -10.59 -19.59
CA MET A 1 8.25 -11.16 -18.31
C MET A 1 7.64 -10.02 -17.52
N GLU A 2 6.34 -10.09 -17.29
CA GLU A 2 5.60 -9.10 -16.50
C GLU A 2 5.64 -9.48 -15.02
N ALA A 3 5.92 -8.52 -14.15
CA ALA A 3 5.99 -8.72 -12.72
C ALA A 3 5.02 -7.78 -11.99
N CYS A 4 4.25 -8.33 -11.05
CA CYS A 4 3.34 -7.59 -10.18
C CYS A 4 3.89 -7.55 -8.76
N GLY A 5 4.02 -6.37 -8.20
CA GLY A 5 4.37 -6.16 -6.80
C GLY A 5 3.17 -6.18 -5.88
N VAL A 6 3.36 -6.70 -4.67
CA VAL A 6 2.48 -6.52 -3.52
C VAL A 6 3.32 -6.10 -2.32
N ILE A 7 2.77 -5.23 -1.46
CA ILE A 7 3.43 -4.76 -0.24
C ILE A 7 2.64 -5.29 0.95
N VAL A 8 3.30 -6.05 1.84
CA VAL A 8 2.59 -6.92 2.79
C VAL A 8 3.33 -7.05 4.12
N GLU A 9 2.59 -7.51 5.14
CA GLU A 9 3.15 -7.86 6.45
C GLU A 9 2.94 -9.34 6.81
N TYR A 10 1.77 -9.92 6.45
CA TYR A 10 1.41 -11.33 6.70
C TYR A 10 1.58 -11.77 8.15
N ASN A 11 0.95 -11.11 9.07
CA ASN A 11 1.14 -11.30 10.50
C ASN A 11 -0.10 -11.83 11.25
N PRO A 12 -0.45 -13.12 11.13
CA PRO A 12 0.06 -14.14 10.23
C PRO A 12 -0.56 -14.08 8.82
N PHE A 13 -0.10 -14.96 7.92
CA PHE A 13 -0.74 -15.20 6.63
C PHE A 13 -2.13 -15.85 6.83
N HIS A 14 -3.14 -15.39 6.10
CA HIS A 14 -4.52 -15.89 6.20
C HIS A 14 -5.26 -15.84 4.85
N ASN A 15 -6.48 -16.36 4.79
CA ASN A 15 -7.27 -16.46 3.56
C ASN A 15 -7.47 -15.13 2.81
N GLY A 16 -7.55 -14.01 3.51
CA GLY A 16 -7.60 -12.69 2.88
C GLY A 16 -6.32 -12.35 2.11
N HIS A 17 -5.17 -12.78 2.61
CA HIS A 17 -3.88 -12.61 1.94
C HIS A 17 -3.75 -13.55 0.73
N LEU A 18 -4.24 -14.80 0.85
CA LEU A 18 -4.34 -15.71 -0.28
C LEU A 18 -5.21 -15.12 -1.40
N TYR A 19 -6.39 -14.62 -1.05
CA TYR A 19 -7.26 -13.95 -2.02
C TYR A 19 -6.56 -12.76 -2.69
N HIS A 20 -5.86 -11.94 -1.92
CA HIS A 20 -5.10 -10.79 -2.45
C HIS A 20 -4.04 -11.23 -3.46
N LEU A 21 -3.22 -12.26 -3.15
CA LEU A 21 -2.22 -12.80 -4.09
C LEU A 21 -2.87 -13.35 -5.38
N GLN A 22 -3.97 -14.09 -5.23
CA GLN A 22 -4.70 -14.61 -6.39
C GLN A 22 -5.24 -13.48 -7.28
N GLN A 23 -5.81 -12.42 -6.69
CA GLN A 23 -6.31 -11.28 -7.42
C GLN A 23 -5.16 -10.47 -8.05
N ALA A 24 -4.04 -10.32 -7.35
CA ALA A 24 -2.86 -9.65 -7.89
C ALA A 24 -2.40 -10.33 -9.19
N ARG A 25 -2.26 -11.65 -9.18
CA ARG A 25 -1.91 -12.42 -10.38
C ARG A 25 -2.97 -12.33 -11.48
N ALA A 26 -4.24 -12.51 -11.13
CA ALA A 26 -5.34 -12.54 -12.10
C ALA A 26 -5.56 -11.19 -12.80
N GLN A 27 -5.53 -10.07 -12.03
CA GLN A 27 -5.83 -8.75 -12.56
C GLN A 27 -4.62 -8.12 -13.28
N SER A 28 -3.40 -8.33 -12.78
CA SER A 28 -2.19 -7.86 -13.44
C SER A 28 -1.82 -8.70 -14.68
N LYS A 29 -2.28 -9.96 -14.74
CA LYS A 29 -1.84 -10.96 -15.72
C LYS A 29 -0.33 -11.21 -15.70
N ALA A 30 0.34 -10.84 -14.62
CA ALA A 30 1.79 -10.98 -14.48
C ALA A 30 2.20 -12.46 -14.34
N GLU A 31 3.35 -12.78 -14.94
CA GLU A 31 3.98 -14.08 -14.82
C GLU A 31 4.57 -14.28 -13.40
N VAL A 32 5.01 -13.19 -12.79
CA VAL A 32 5.69 -13.18 -11.49
C VAL A 32 4.97 -12.26 -10.52
N VAL A 33 4.73 -12.73 -9.29
CA VAL A 33 4.24 -11.92 -8.16
C VAL A 33 5.35 -11.78 -7.14
N VAL A 34 5.75 -10.53 -6.90
CA VAL A 34 6.81 -10.13 -5.97
C VAL A 34 6.18 -9.56 -4.71
N ALA A 35 6.42 -10.17 -3.57
CA ALA A 35 5.98 -9.66 -2.27
C ALA A 35 7.13 -8.91 -1.57
N VAL A 36 7.00 -7.60 -1.37
CA VAL A 36 7.85 -6.84 -0.48
C VAL A 36 7.23 -6.91 0.91
N MET A 37 7.91 -7.56 1.85
CA MET A 37 7.37 -7.93 3.15
C MET A 37 8.19 -7.34 4.30
N SER A 38 7.52 -6.75 5.29
CA SER A 38 8.16 -6.33 6.55
C SER A 38 8.90 -7.49 7.21
N GLY A 39 10.09 -7.20 7.75
CA GLY A 39 10.91 -8.17 8.47
C GLY A 39 10.31 -8.58 9.82
N ASN A 40 11.13 -8.62 10.88
CA ASN A 40 10.68 -9.04 12.20
C ASN A 40 9.85 -7.98 12.95
N PHE A 41 9.78 -6.75 12.42
CA PHE A 41 8.96 -5.66 12.97
C PHE A 41 8.00 -5.15 11.90
N LEU A 42 6.81 -4.79 12.34
CA LEU A 42 5.71 -4.31 11.51
C LEU A 42 5.71 -2.78 11.43
N GLN A 43 4.89 -2.23 10.55
CA GLN A 43 4.79 -0.79 10.33
C GLN A 43 4.50 0.01 11.62
N ARG A 44 3.72 -0.55 12.53
CA ARG A 44 3.40 0.07 13.82
C ARG A 44 4.52 -0.04 14.87
N GLY A 45 5.67 -0.62 14.50
CA GLY A 45 6.82 -0.78 15.40
C GLY A 45 6.72 -1.97 16.33
N GLU A 46 5.68 -2.80 16.23
CA GLU A 46 5.50 -4.01 17.02
C GLU A 46 6.24 -5.21 16.40
N PRO A 47 6.71 -6.17 17.23
CA PRO A 47 7.27 -7.41 16.72
C PRO A 47 6.20 -8.22 15.97
N ALA A 48 6.60 -8.89 14.90
CA ALA A 48 5.73 -9.84 14.22
C ALA A 48 5.48 -11.07 15.12
N VAL A 49 4.25 -11.60 15.09
CA VAL A 49 3.84 -12.78 15.88
C VAL A 49 4.57 -14.05 15.43
N ILE A 50 4.92 -14.11 14.14
CA ILE A 50 5.65 -15.21 13.51
C ILE A 50 6.90 -14.65 12.84
N ASP A 51 8.01 -15.37 12.91
CA ASP A 51 9.28 -14.95 12.30
C ASP A 51 9.15 -14.75 10.77
N LYS A 52 10.00 -13.90 10.22
CA LYS A 52 9.93 -13.51 8.81
C LYS A 52 10.08 -14.69 7.84
N TRP A 53 10.87 -15.70 8.19
CA TRP A 53 11.12 -16.86 7.33
C TRP A 53 9.87 -17.69 7.15
N LYS A 54 9.14 -17.97 8.25
CA LYS A 54 7.86 -18.69 8.21
C LYS A 54 6.78 -17.94 7.47
N ARG A 55 6.76 -16.61 7.60
CA ARG A 55 5.84 -15.77 6.82
C ARG A 55 6.18 -15.76 5.33
N ALA A 56 7.48 -15.73 4.99
CA ALA A 56 7.93 -15.83 3.60
C ALA A 56 7.60 -17.21 3.00
N GLU A 57 7.86 -18.31 3.74
CA GLU A 57 7.48 -19.66 3.32
C GLU A 57 5.97 -19.74 3.03
N ALA A 58 5.13 -19.18 3.92
CA ALA A 58 3.67 -19.15 3.70
C ALA A 58 3.28 -18.36 2.45
N ALA A 59 3.91 -17.20 2.20
CA ALA A 59 3.66 -16.41 0.99
C ALA A 59 4.03 -17.18 -0.28
N LEU A 60 5.22 -17.79 -0.32
CA LEU A 60 5.69 -18.59 -1.46
C LEU A 60 4.79 -19.80 -1.72
N ALA A 61 4.40 -20.53 -0.67
CA ALA A 61 3.50 -21.68 -0.78
C ALA A 61 2.10 -21.31 -1.29
N ASN A 62 1.71 -20.03 -1.19
CA ASN A 62 0.38 -19.53 -1.55
C ASN A 62 0.37 -18.58 -2.76
N GLY A 63 1.43 -18.58 -3.57
CA GLY A 63 1.39 -17.95 -4.89
C GLY A 63 2.23 -16.68 -5.08
N ALA A 64 3.04 -16.28 -4.11
CA ALA A 64 4.15 -15.38 -4.36
C ALA A 64 5.30 -16.18 -5.02
N ASP A 65 6.01 -15.56 -5.98
CA ASP A 65 7.17 -16.19 -6.63
C ASP A 65 8.48 -15.71 -6.03
N LEU A 66 8.48 -14.51 -5.47
CA LEU A 66 9.62 -13.90 -4.79
C LEU A 66 9.14 -13.13 -3.56
N VAL A 67 9.84 -13.31 -2.45
CA VAL A 67 9.64 -12.49 -1.25
C VAL A 67 10.93 -11.72 -0.97
N VAL A 68 10.82 -10.40 -0.87
CA VAL A 68 11.92 -9.48 -0.58
C VAL A 68 11.62 -8.79 0.75
N GLU A 69 12.59 -8.77 1.65
CA GLU A 69 12.43 -8.07 2.93
C GLU A 69 12.46 -6.55 2.73
N LEU A 70 11.46 -5.84 3.24
CA LEU A 70 11.52 -4.40 3.41
C LEU A 70 12.50 -4.09 4.55
N PRO A 71 13.60 -3.34 4.31
CA PRO A 71 14.56 -3.00 5.35
C PRO A 71 13.91 -2.35 6.56
N PHE A 72 14.41 -2.65 7.75
CA PHE A 72 13.85 -2.21 9.03
C PHE A 72 13.59 -0.70 9.09
N GLU A 73 14.53 0.11 8.60
CA GLU A 73 14.44 1.57 8.60
C GLU A 73 13.26 2.11 7.77
N TRP A 74 12.72 1.33 6.85
CA TRP A 74 11.51 1.65 6.09
C TRP A 74 10.28 0.96 6.66
N ALA A 75 10.45 -0.22 7.22
CA ALA A 75 9.32 -1.04 7.71
C ALA A 75 8.60 -0.40 8.89
N VAL A 76 9.33 0.22 9.86
CA VAL A 76 8.77 0.79 11.10
C VAL A 76 8.53 2.29 10.99
N GLN A 77 7.91 2.73 9.90
CA GLN A 77 7.74 4.14 9.59
C GLN A 77 6.27 4.53 9.36
N SER A 78 6.02 5.84 9.25
CA SER A 78 4.75 6.35 8.75
C SER A 78 4.46 5.84 7.33
N ALA A 79 3.20 5.89 6.92
CA ALA A 79 2.73 5.30 5.65
C ALA A 79 3.51 5.80 4.42
N ASP A 80 3.91 7.07 4.42
CA ASP A 80 4.67 7.71 3.34
C ASP A 80 6.10 7.14 3.22
N TYR A 81 6.83 7.01 4.34
CA TYR A 81 8.18 6.42 4.33
C TYR A 81 8.13 4.91 4.07
N PHE A 82 7.16 4.21 4.66
CA PHE A 82 6.92 2.80 4.39
C PHE A 82 6.67 2.57 2.88
N ALA A 83 5.79 3.36 2.28
CA ALA A 83 5.50 3.32 0.85
C ALA A 83 6.74 3.64 0.01
N LYS A 84 7.53 4.65 0.41
CA LYS A 84 8.73 5.07 -0.31
C LYS A 84 9.74 3.92 -0.42
N GLY A 85 10.06 3.25 0.68
CA GLY A 85 10.98 2.11 0.67
C GLY A 85 10.46 0.94 -0.16
N ALA A 86 9.20 0.57 0.02
CA ALA A 86 8.61 -0.57 -0.67
C ALA A 86 8.45 -0.33 -2.19
N VAL A 87 7.98 0.84 -2.60
CA VAL A 87 7.85 1.20 -4.03
C VAL A 87 9.22 1.27 -4.70
N ALA A 88 10.26 1.78 -4.02
CA ALA A 88 11.61 1.82 -4.54
C ALA A 88 12.16 0.41 -4.85
N ILE A 89 11.89 -0.57 -3.97
CA ILE A 89 12.28 -1.97 -4.19
C ILE A 89 11.56 -2.53 -5.42
N LEU A 90 10.24 -2.36 -5.52
CA LEU A 90 9.46 -2.86 -6.65
C LEU A 90 9.89 -2.23 -7.98
N GLN A 91 10.17 -0.93 -8.00
CA GLN A 91 10.70 -0.23 -9.16
C GLN A 91 12.10 -0.75 -9.56
N SER A 92 12.96 -1.03 -8.59
CA SER A 92 14.29 -1.59 -8.84
C SER A 92 14.22 -3.00 -9.43
N LEU A 93 13.22 -3.78 -9.01
CA LEU A 93 12.92 -5.11 -9.56
C LEU A 93 12.16 -5.07 -10.88
N LYS A 94 11.89 -3.87 -11.43
CA LYS A 94 11.19 -3.68 -12.69
C LYS A 94 9.78 -4.27 -12.70
N CYS A 95 9.08 -4.24 -11.57
CA CYS A 95 7.68 -4.57 -11.54
C CYS A 95 6.89 -3.60 -12.43
N THR A 96 5.95 -4.13 -13.22
CA THR A 96 5.13 -3.34 -14.16
C THR A 96 3.81 -2.93 -13.53
N SER A 97 3.39 -3.59 -12.46
CA SER A 97 2.17 -3.28 -11.70
C SER A 97 2.38 -3.41 -10.21
N LEU A 98 1.56 -2.70 -9.44
CA LEU A 98 1.49 -2.75 -7.98
C LEU A 98 0.03 -2.98 -7.57
N CYS A 99 -0.22 -4.13 -6.93
CA CYS A 99 -1.52 -4.48 -6.37
C CYS A 99 -1.55 -4.21 -4.86
N PHE A 100 -2.64 -3.64 -4.37
CA PHE A 100 -2.85 -3.39 -2.95
C PHE A 100 -4.32 -3.48 -2.58
N GLY A 101 -4.60 -3.81 -1.30
CA GLY A 101 -5.96 -3.89 -0.79
C GLY A 101 -6.56 -2.51 -0.55
N THR A 102 -7.84 -2.33 -0.88
CA THR A 102 -8.63 -1.15 -0.52
C THR A 102 -9.92 -1.56 0.18
N ASP A 103 -10.35 -0.73 1.14
CA ASP A 103 -11.65 -0.90 1.80
C ASP A 103 -12.74 -0.08 1.11
N SER A 104 -12.40 0.65 0.04
CA SER A 104 -13.36 1.46 -0.71
C SER A 104 -14.38 0.60 -1.44
N ALA A 105 -15.66 0.93 -1.23
CA ALA A 105 -16.78 0.34 -1.97
C ALA A 105 -16.94 0.96 -3.38
N VAL A 106 -16.31 2.10 -3.63
CA VAL A 106 -16.33 2.80 -4.92
C VAL A 106 -14.98 2.68 -5.62
N SER A 107 -15.03 2.73 -6.95
CA SER A 107 -13.81 2.73 -7.76
C SER A 107 -13.08 4.06 -7.58
N ILE A 108 -11.85 4.01 -7.09
CA ILE A 108 -10.97 5.17 -6.93
C ILE A 108 -9.86 5.06 -7.98
N ASP A 109 -9.65 6.13 -8.74
CA ASP A 109 -8.50 6.24 -9.64
C ASP A 109 -7.25 6.67 -8.85
N TYR A 110 -6.61 5.70 -8.23
CA TYR A 110 -5.37 5.91 -7.48
C TYR A 110 -4.22 6.40 -8.38
N GLN A 111 -4.23 6.10 -9.68
CA GLN A 111 -3.22 6.58 -10.61
C GLN A 111 -3.32 8.11 -10.79
N ALA A 112 -4.52 8.61 -11.01
CA ALA A 112 -4.77 10.06 -11.12
C ALA A 112 -4.52 10.77 -9.79
N LEU A 113 -4.94 10.19 -8.67
CA LEU A 113 -4.71 10.74 -7.34
C LEU A 113 -3.22 10.88 -7.02
N GLY A 114 -2.43 9.86 -7.29
CA GLY A 114 -0.99 9.88 -7.06
C GLY A 114 -0.29 11.00 -7.84
N ARG A 115 -0.63 11.18 -9.11
CA ARG A 115 -0.11 12.29 -9.94
C ARG A 115 -0.46 13.63 -9.35
N ARG A 116 -1.72 13.84 -9.01
CA ARG A 116 -2.19 15.10 -8.44
C ARG A 116 -1.50 15.43 -7.11
N LEU A 117 -1.27 14.41 -6.24
CA LEU A 117 -0.53 14.60 -4.99
C LEU A 117 0.93 15.03 -5.23
N VAL A 118 1.54 14.61 -6.33
CA VAL A 118 2.89 15.06 -6.71
C VAL A 118 2.85 16.45 -7.31
N ASP A 119 1.94 16.72 -8.23
CA ASP A 119 1.85 18.00 -8.94
C ASP A 119 1.47 19.15 -8.02
N GLU A 120 0.58 18.91 -7.05
CA GLU A 120 0.11 19.90 -6.09
C GLU A 120 0.92 19.91 -4.77
N LYS A 121 2.11 19.29 -4.75
CA LYS A 121 2.90 19.13 -3.51
C LYS A 121 3.09 20.43 -2.74
N ALA A 122 3.37 21.54 -3.41
CA ALA A 122 3.59 22.84 -2.74
C ALA A 122 2.33 23.34 -2.01
N VAL A 123 1.15 23.14 -2.62
CA VAL A 123 -0.15 23.49 -2.00
C VAL A 123 -0.43 22.56 -0.81
N ILE A 124 -0.10 21.28 -0.96
CA ILE A 124 -0.26 20.27 0.09
C ILE A 124 0.61 20.60 1.30
N ASP A 125 1.89 20.91 1.06
CA ASP A 125 2.82 21.27 2.13
C ASP A 125 2.37 22.54 2.87
N GLN A 126 1.84 23.52 2.16
CA GLN A 126 1.24 24.73 2.76
C GLN A 126 0.02 24.40 3.62
N LEU A 127 -0.93 23.64 3.09
CA LEU A 127 -2.12 23.20 3.84
C LEU A 127 -1.76 22.40 5.10
N PHE A 128 -0.74 21.55 5.00
CA PHE A 128 -0.22 20.81 6.17
C PHE A 128 0.33 21.74 7.26
N GLN A 129 1.03 22.82 6.87
CA GLN A 129 1.56 23.82 7.82
C GLN A 129 0.44 24.65 8.45
N GLU A 130 -0.63 24.93 7.70
CA GLU A 130 -1.80 25.67 8.18
C GLU A 130 -2.67 24.85 9.14
N MET A 131 -2.58 23.51 9.10
CA MET A 131 -3.26 22.61 10.04
C MET A 131 -2.60 22.65 11.43
N THR A 132 -2.81 23.75 12.13
CA THR A 132 -2.19 24.06 13.44
C THR A 132 -2.80 23.32 14.62
N GLN A 133 -3.78 22.45 14.42
CA GLN A 133 -4.40 21.71 15.52
C GLN A 133 -3.39 20.70 16.11
N PRO A 134 -2.94 20.91 17.37
CA PRO A 134 -1.80 20.18 17.94
C PRO A 134 -2.09 18.69 18.19
N ASN A 135 -3.33 18.27 18.12
CA ASN A 135 -3.78 16.90 18.46
C ASN A 135 -4.12 16.04 17.23
N LEU A 136 -3.95 16.56 16.01
CA LEU A 136 -4.23 15.76 14.83
C LEU A 136 -3.05 14.82 14.51
N SER A 137 -3.32 13.54 14.50
CA SER A 137 -2.37 12.53 13.99
C SER A 137 -2.13 12.70 12.48
N TYR A 138 -1.02 12.17 12.00
CA TYR A 138 -0.72 12.18 10.56
C TYR A 138 -1.86 11.60 9.69
N PRO A 139 -2.47 10.43 10.04
CA PRO A 139 -3.62 9.92 9.30
C PRO A 139 -4.81 10.88 9.23
N GLU A 140 -5.11 11.58 10.34
CA GLU A 140 -6.21 12.55 10.36
C GLU A 140 -5.93 13.77 9.50
N LYS A 141 -4.68 14.27 9.51
CA LYS A 141 -4.26 15.35 8.60
C LYS A 141 -4.37 14.93 7.14
N MET A 142 -3.88 13.73 6.80
CA MET A 142 -4.01 13.17 5.44
C MET A 142 -5.46 13.03 5.01
N ALA A 143 -6.34 12.59 5.91
CA ALA A 143 -7.77 12.47 5.64
C ALA A 143 -8.43 13.84 5.39
N GLN A 144 -8.08 14.87 6.15
CA GLN A 144 -8.58 16.23 5.93
C GLN A 144 -8.08 16.80 4.59
N LEU A 145 -6.81 16.60 4.30
CA LEU A 145 -6.18 17.01 3.06
C LEU A 145 -6.84 16.35 1.85
N THR A 146 -7.02 15.03 1.93
CA THR A 146 -7.67 14.27 0.86
C THR A 146 -9.09 14.78 0.61
N ARG A 147 -9.86 15.07 1.64
CA ARG A 147 -11.20 15.68 1.51
C ARG A 147 -11.18 17.06 0.84
N HIS A 148 -10.18 17.86 1.17
CA HIS A 148 -10.03 19.19 0.58
C HIS A 148 -9.67 19.13 -0.91
N LEU A 149 -8.71 18.29 -1.24
CA LEU A 149 -8.23 18.14 -2.62
C LEU A 149 -9.17 17.33 -3.52
N PHE A 150 -9.90 16.39 -2.93
CA PHE A 150 -10.75 15.45 -3.64
C PHE A 150 -12.15 15.36 -3.01
N PRO A 151 -12.95 16.44 -3.09
CA PRO A 151 -14.25 16.51 -2.42
C PRO A 151 -15.27 15.48 -2.95
N THR A 152 -15.00 14.87 -4.11
CA THR A 152 -15.83 13.82 -4.70
C THR A 152 -15.56 12.43 -4.14
N LEU A 153 -14.48 12.26 -3.37
CA LEU A 153 -14.21 10.97 -2.72
C LEU A 153 -15.17 10.77 -1.53
N PRO A 154 -15.65 9.53 -1.33
CA PRO A 154 -16.52 9.23 -0.20
C PRO A 154 -15.84 9.54 1.15
N GLN A 155 -16.59 10.15 2.07
CA GLN A 155 -16.06 10.54 3.40
C GLN A 155 -15.68 9.34 4.29
N SER A 156 -16.06 8.11 3.93
CA SER A 156 -15.73 6.88 4.64
C SER A 156 -14.31 6.35 4.39
N GLU A 157 -13.52 7.01 3.55
CA GLU A 157 -12.22 6.54 3.07
C GLU A 157 -11.05 6.90 4.00
N ASN A 158 -11.27 6.88 5.33
CA ASN A 158 -10.21 7.11 6.32
C ASN A 158 -9.56 5.79 6.81
N SER A 159 -9.75 4.69 6.07
CA SER A 159 -9.15 3.42 6.48
C SER A 159 -7.62 3.45 6.34
N PRO A 160 -6.89 2.71 7.17
CA PRO A 160 -5.44 2.57 7.03
C PRO A 160 -5.03 2.07 5.63
N ASN A 161 -5.83 1.20 5.02
CA ASN A 161 -5.56 0.69 3.68
C ASN A 161 -5.71 1.78 2.60
N HIS A 162 -6.68 2.68 2.75
CA HIS A 162 -6.81 3.81 1.84
C HIS A 162 -5.61 4.76 1.94
N ILE A 163 -5.17 5.09 3.16
CA ILE A 163 -4.00 5.95 3.41
C ILE A 163 -2.73 5.33 2.81
N LEU A 164 -2.54 4.02 2.98
CA LEU A 164 -1.43 3.31 2.34
C LEU A 164 -1.55 3.34 0.82
N GLY A 165 -2.75 3.12 0.27
CA GLY A 165 -3.01 3.21 -1.17
C GLY A 165 -2.66 4.57 -1.75
N LEU A 166 -3.00 5.67 -1.06
CA LEU A 166 -2.60 7.03 -1.44
C LEU A 166 -1.09 7.20 -1.40
N SER A 167 -0.42 6.72 -0.34
CA SER A 167 1.03 6.81 -0.19
C SER A 167 1.75 6.03 -1.29
N TYR A 168 1.29 4.82 -1.61
CA TYR A 168 1.82 4.05 -2.75
C TYR A 168 1.64 4.78 -4.06
N SER A 169 0.48 5.37 -4.27
CA SER A 169 0.14 6.11 -5.49
C SER A 169 1.03 7.33 -5.69
N GLN A 170 1.23 8.11 -4.63
CA GLN A 170 2.09 9.28 -4.64
C GLN A 170 3.56 8.91 -4.88
N GLU A 171 4.08 7.89 -4.18
CA GLU A 171 5.47 7.45 -4.39
C GLU A 171 5.69 6.88 -5.79
N ASN A 172 4.75 6.08 -6.28
CA ASN A 172 4.81 5.52 -7.63
C ASN A 172 4.79 6.60 -8.73
N ALA A 173 4.01 7.66 -8.55
CA ALA A 173 3.90 8.76 -9.52
C ALA A 173 5.20 9.58 -9.67
N LYS A 174 6.15 9.48 -8.73
CA LYS A 174 7.44 10.17 -8.80
C LYS A 174 8.42 9.54 -9.81
N TYR A 175 8.15 8.32 -10.26
CA TYR A 175 9.04 7.61 -11.18
C TYR A 175 8.72 7.93 -12.64
N PRO A 176 9.74 7.97 -13.52
CA PRO A 176 9.53 8.23 -14.96
C PRO A 176 8.64 7.19 -15.64
N SER A 177 8.67 5.95 -15.15
CA SER A 177 7.84 4.85 -15.62
C SER A 177 7.08 4.26 -14.43
N PRO A 178 5.97 4.89 -14.01
CA PRO A 178 5.22 4.43 -12.86
C PRO A 178 4.55 3.08 -13.16
N MET A 179 4.51 2.20 -12.16
CA MET A 179 3.76 0.94 -12.22
C MET A 179 2.26 1.22 -12.40
N THR A 180 1.58 0.32 -13.08
CA THR A 180 0.10 0.32 -13.11
C THR A 180 -0.43 -0.05 -11.72
N LEU A 181 -1.26 0.81 -11.14
CA LEU A 181 -1.87 0.60 -9.83
C LEU A 181 -3.16 -0.22 -9.97
N ILE A 182 -3.25 -1.30 -9.20
CA ILE A 182 -4.39 -2.23 -9.22
C ILE A 182 -4.96 -2.34 -7.80
N PRO A 183 -5.95 -1.51 -7.43
CA PRO A 183 -6.63 -1.63 -6.15
C PRO A 183 -7.53 -2.86 -6.14
N ILE A 184 -7.43 -3.66 -5.08
CA ILE A 184 -8.23 -4.87 -4.89
C ILE A 184 -9.16 -4.64 -3.71
N THR A 185 -10.47 -4.62 -3.97
CA THR A 185 -11.47 -4.48 -2.90
C THR A 185 -11.41 -5.71 -1.98
N ARG A 186 -11.25 -5.44 -0.69
CA ARG A 186 -11.25 -6.49 0.33
C ARG A 186 -12.64 -7.12 0.44
N LYS A 187 -12.68 -8.44 0.42
CA LYS A 187 -13.90 -9.16 0.81
C LYS A 187 -13.96 -9.18 2.33
N SER A 188 -14.89 -8.42 2.93
CA SER A 188 -15.24 -8.63 4.34
C SER A 188 -15.80 -10.04 4.46
N ALA A 189 -15.18 -10.90 5.26
CA ALA A 189 -15.83 -12.14 5.68
C ALA A 189 -17.09 -11.75 6.47
N PRO A 190 -18.27 -12.30 6.15
CA PRO A 190 -19.44 -12.06 6.99
C PRO A 190 -19.11 -12.57 8.39
N TYR A 191 -19.37 -11.73 9.38
CA TYR A 191 -19.05 -11.99 10.82
C TYR A 191 -19.93 -13.10 11.43
N HIS A 192 -20.63 -13.89 10.59
CA HIS A 192 -21.51 -14.96 11.01
C HIS A 192 -21.32 -16.19 10.10
N SER A 193 -20.45 -17.05 10.50
CA SER A 193 -20.53 -18.50 10.23
C SER A 193 -19.73 -19.24 11.29
#